data_a5484148c9b390c40d1b17e81be3cc44
#
_entry.id   a5484148c9b390c40d1b17e81be3cc44
#
_cell.length_a   1.000
_cell.length_b   1.000
_cell.length_c   1.000
_cell.angle_alpha   90.00
_cell.angle_beta   90.00
_cell.angle_gamma   90.00
#
_symmetry.space_group_name_H-M   'P 1'
#
loop_
_entity.id
_entity.type
_entity.pdbx_description
1 polymer ?
#
loop_
_entity_poly.entity_id
_entity_poly.type
_entity_poly.pdbx_seq_one_letter_code
_entity_poly.pdbx_strand_id
1 'polypeptide(L)'
;MRILFPVIDKKKTGIHLRRIMDERALSVKDVQQYLGLGSIQSVYHWLNGISMPTIDNLYALSELFQLPVDEMLCGNRQYDYKAAGRQSARVKRLQAYHDRLLEHKAA
;
A
#
# COMPACT_ATOMS: atom_id res chain seq x y z
N MET A 1 -17.00 23.77 -2.33
CA MET A 1 -15.89 22.85 -2.50
C MET A 1 -16.25 21.45 -2.05
N ARG A 2 -15.88 20.49 -2.83
CA ARG A 2 -16.22 19.12 -2.54
C ARG A 2 -15.08 18.42 -1.81
N ILE A 3 -15.40 17.84 -0.68
CA ILE A 3 -14.43 17.06 0.07
C ILE A 3 -14.56 15.61 -0.39
N LEU A 4 -13.47 15.06 -0.90
CA LEU A 4 -13.44 13.68 -1.36
C LEU A 4 -12.93 12.79 -0.26
N PHE A 5 -13.67 11.74 0.02
CA PHE A 5 -13.20 10.71 0.92
C PHE A 5 -12.09 9.93 0.25
N PRO A 6 -11.03 9.60 1.00
CA PRO A 6 -9.99 8.73 0.46
C PRO A 6 -10.59 7.35 0.19
N VAL A 7 -10.46 6.89 -1.04
CA VAL A 7 -10.98 5.59 -1.46
C VAL A 7 -9.90 4.87 -2.25
N ILE A 8 -9.71 3.58 -1.95
CA ILE A 8 -8.76 2.75 -2.68
C ILE A 8 -9.37 2.36 -4.02
N ASP A 9 -8.57 2.47 -5.08
CA ASP A 9 -8.94 1.98 -6.40
C ASP A 9 -8.41 0.56 -6.54
N LYS A 10 -9.30 -0.42 -6.47
CA LYS A 10 -8.91 -1.83 -6.49
C LYS A 10 -8.23 -2.22 -7.79
N LYS A 11 -8.70 -1.71 -8.92
CA LYS A 11 -8.12 -2.06 -10.21
C LYS A 11 -6.72 -1.50 -10.36
N LYS A 12 -6.54 -0.23 -10.03
CA LYS A 12 -5.21 0.38 -10.10
C LYS A 12 -4.25 -0.28 -9.12
N THR A 13 -4.74 -0.62 -7.94
CA THR A 13 -3.93 -1.34 -6.95
C THR A 13 -3.50 -2.69 -7.50
N GLY A 14 -4.43 -3.43 -8.13
CA GLY A 14 -4.10 -4.72 -8.72
C GLY A 14 -3.04 -4.63 -9.79
N ILE A 15 -3.15 -3.64 -10.68
CA ILE A 15 -2.15 -3.40 -11.73
C ILE A 15 -0.80 -3.07 -11.10
N HIS A 16 -0.81 -2.26 -10.06
CA HIS A 16 0.41 -1.86 -9.35
C HIS A 16 1.06 -3.05 -8.65
N LEU A 17 0.27 -3.90 -8.01
CA LEU A 17 0.79 -5.10 -7.36
C LEU A 17 1.45 -6.04 -8.38
N ARG A 18 0.83 -6.20 -9.54
CA ARG A 18 1.44 -7.02 -10.59
C ARG A 18 2.78 -6.44 -11.05
N ARG A 19 2.84 -5.12 -11.20
CA ARG A 19 4.11 -4.47 -11.57
C ARG A 19 5.18 -4.73 -10.52
N ILE A 20 4.84 -4.61 -9.25
CA ILE A 20 5.78 -4.87 -8.16
C ILE A 20 6.26 -6.32 -8.22
N MET A 21 5.35 -7.26 -8.42
CA MET A 21 5.70 -8.67 -8.54
C MET A 21 6.63 -8.91 -9.71
N ASP A 22 6.33 -8.32 -10.86
CA ASP A 22 7.16 -8.47 -12.06
C ASP A 22 8.56 -7.90 -11.84
N GLU A 23 8.64 -6.74 -11.21
CA GLU A 23 9.94 -6.12 -10.92
C GLU A 23 10.79 -6.98 -9.98
N ARG A 24 10.16 -7.76 -9.13
CA ARG A 24 10.83 -8.61 -8.15
C ARG A 24 10.88 -10.07 -8.57
N ALA A 25 10.49 -10.36 -9.81
CA ALA A 25 10.48 -11.71 -10.37
C ALA A 25 9.70 -12.70 -9.49
N LEU A 26 8.57 -12.24 -8.96
CA LEU A 26 7.69 -13.08 -8.14
C LEU A 26 6.48 -13.50 -8.94
N SER A 27 6.19 -14.81 -8.93
CA SER A 27 5.00 -15.34 -9.57
C SER A 27 3.81 -15.32 -8.60
N VAL A 28 2.61 -15.54 -9.14
CA VAL A 28 1.41 -15.68 -8.31
C VAL A 28 1.58 -16.83 -7.33
N LYS A 29 2.20 -17.92 -7.77
CA LYS A 29 2.44 -19.08 -6.93
C LYS A 29 3.41 -18.75 -5.79
N ASP A 30 4.44 -17.95 -6.07
CA ASP A 30 5.37 -17.50 -5.04
C ASP A 30 4.65 -16.74 -3.93
N VAL A 31 3.77 -15.83 -4.33
CA VAL A 31 3.01 -15.03 -3.37
C VAL A 31 2.05 -15.92 -2.57
N GLN A 32 1.35 -16.82 -3.25
CA GLN A 32 0.45 -17.75 -2.61
C GLN A 32 1.18 -18.59 -1.55
N GLN A 33 2.35 -19.11 -1.90
CA GLN A 33 3.12 -19.94 -0.97
C GLN A 33 3.66 -19.11 0.19
N TYR A 34 4.15 -17.92 -0.08
CA TYR A 34 4.67 -17.05 0.97
C TYR A 34 3.59 -16.72 2.00
N LEU A 35 2.39 -16.41 1.53
CA LEU A 35 1.28 -16.05 2.42
C LEU A 35 0.57 -17.26 3.03
N GLY A 36 0.90 -18.46 2.59
CA GLY A 36 0.25 -19.66 3.09
C GLY A 36 -1.21 -19.77 2.69
N LEU A 37 -1.58 -19.24 1.52
CA LEU A 37 -2.95 -19.29 1.05
C LEU A 37 -3.30 -20.66 0.49
N GLY A 38 -4.55 -21.07 0.68
CA GLY A 38 -5.03 -22.38 0.22
C GLY A 38 -5.12 -22.50 -1.29
N SER A 39 -5.22 -21.37 -2.03
CA SER A 39 -5.26 -21.38 -3.48
C SER A 39 -4.70 -20.09 -4.05
N ILE A 40 -4.38 -20.11 -5.35
CA ILE A 40 -3.90 -18.93 -6.05
C ILE A 40 -5.02 -17.96 -6.40
N GLN A 41 -6.27 -18.38 -6.19
CA GLN A 41 -7.45 -17.60 -6.59
C GLN A 41 -7.49 -16.25 -5.91
N SER A 42 -7.16 -16.20 -4.63
CA SER A 42 -7.14 -14.93 -3.89
C SER A 42 -6.18 -13.94 -4.51
N VAL A 43 -4.99 -14.39 -4.87
CA VAL A 43 -3.99 -13.50 -5.48
C VAL A 43 -4.50 -12.96 -6.82
N TYR A 44 -5.09 -13.81 -7.65
CA TYR A 44 -5.67 -13.37 -8.92
C TYR A 44 -6.79 -12.36 -8.70
N HIS A 45 -7.61 -12.54 -7.67
CA HIS A 45 -8.66 -11.57 -7.35
C HIS A 45 -8.09 -10.19 -7.02
N TRP A 46 -6.97 -10.16 -6.28
CA TRP A 46 -6.31 -8.89 -5.98
C TRP A 46 -5.76 -8.24 -7.24
N LEU A 47 -5.08 -9.02 -8.08
CA LEU A 47 -4.47 -8.51 -9.31
C LEU A 47 -5.51 -8.03 -10.31
N ASN A 48 -6.69 -8.64 -10.31
CA ASN A 48 -7.77 -8.29 -11.24
C ASN A 48 -8.70 -7.22 -10.67
N GLY A 49 -8.44 -6.73 -9.46
CA GLY A 49 -9.24 -5.67 -8.88
C GLY A 49 -10.61 -6.12 -8.38
N ILE A 50 -10.79 -7.42 -8.16
CA ILE A 50 -12.06 -7.97 -7.66
C ILE A 50 -12.15 -7.78 -6.15
N SER A 51 -11.05 -7.98 -5.44
CA SER A 51 -11.00 -7.84 -4.00
C SER A 51 -9.63 -7.29 -3.58
N MET A 52 -9.51 -6.99 -2.30
CA MET A 52 -8.27 -6.50 -1.72
C MET A 52 -7.73 -7.52 -0.74
N PRO A 53 -6.41 -7.59 -0.56
CA PRO A 53 -5.85 -8.40 0.51
C PRO A 53 -6.33 -7.92 1.87
N THR A 54 -6.41 -8.83 2.83
CA THR A 54 -6.65 -8.44 4.21
C THR A 54 -5.46 -7.64 4.74
N ILE A 55 -5.65 -6.96 5.85
CA ILE A 55 -4.58 -6.18 6.47
C ILE A 55 -3.39 -7.07 6.81
N ASP A 56 -3.65 -8.27 7.31
CA ASP A 56 -2.59 -9.22 7.63
C ASP A 56 -1.78 -9.59 6.38
N ASN A 57 -2.46 -9.84 5.28
CA ASN A 57 -1.80 -10.18 4.04
C ASN A 57 -1.03 -8.99 3.46
N LEU A 58 -1.59 -7.78 3.59
CA LEU A 58 -0.87 -6.56 3.18
C LEU A 58 0.42 -6.38 3.97
N TYR A 59 0.35 -6.61 5.26
CA TYR A 59 1.53 -6.50 6.12
C TYR A 59 2.61 -7.48 5.67
N ALA A 60 2.22 -8.73 5.41
CA ALA A 60 3.15 -9.76 4.94
C ALA A 60 3.70 -9.43 3.55
N LEU A 61 2.87 -8.91 2.65
CA LEU A 61 3.31 -8.49 1.32
C LEU A 61 4.31 -7.34 1.39
N SER A 62 4.11 -6.44 2.33
CA SER A 62 5.04 -5.34 2.57
C SER A 62 6.44 -5.87 2.87
N GLU A 63 6.53 -6.90 3.69
CA GLU A 63 7.80 -7.56 3.99
C GLU A 63 8.37 -8.26 2.76
N LEU A 64 7.54 -9.00 2.05
CA LEU A 64 7.99 -9.73 0.86
C LEU A 64 8.50 -8.79 -0.22
N PHE A 65 7.80 -7.69 -0.46
CA PHE A 65 8.16 -6.72 -1.49
C PHE A 65 9.18 -5.70 -1.02
N GLN A 66 9.43 -5.61 0.27
CA GLN A 66 10.30 -4.59 0.87
C GLN A 66 9.83 -3.19 0.52
N LEU A 67 8.53 -2.97 0.68
CA LEU A 67 7.86 -1.69 0.44
C LEU A 67 6.90 -1.38 1.57
N PRO A 68 6.73 -0.12 1.94
CA PRO A 68 5.65 0.24 2.86
C PRO A 68 4.29 -0.08 2.25
N VAL A 69 3.32 -0.45 3.08
CA VAL A 69 1.97 -0.77 2.61
C VAL A 69 1.39 0.38 1.80
N ASP A 70 1.62 1.61 2.24
CA ASP A 70 1.09 2.79 1.57
C ASP A 70 1.57 2.93 0.12
N GLU A 71 2.76 2.44 -0.19
CA GLU A 71 3.30 2.48 -1.54
C GLU A 71 2.75 1.36 -2.43
N MET A 72 2.07 0.40 -1.84
CA MET A 72 1.44 -0.70 -2.58
C MET A 72 0.02 -0.37 -3.01
N LEU A 73 -0.61 0.62 -2.39
CA LEU A 73 -2.00 0.95 -2.61
C LEU A 73 -2.14 2.14 -3.56
N CYS A 74 -3.14 2.08 -4.41
CA CYS A 74 -3.51 3.19 -5.29
C CYS A 74 -4.93 3.62 -4.95
N GLY A 75 -5.16 4.91 -4.98
CA GLY A 75 -6.48 5.44 -4.66
C GLY A 75 -6.67 6.83 -5.22
N ASN A 76 -7.69 7.51 -4.72
CA ASN A 76 -8.06 8.83 -5.18
C ASN A 76 -7.41 9.97 -4.39
N ARG A 77 -6.45 9.67 -3.53
CA ARG A 77 -5.75 10.73 -2.82
C ARG A 77 -5.00 11.60 -3.83
N GLN A 78 -5.13 12.90 -3.67
CA GLN A 78 -4.48 13.85 -4.58
C GLN A 78 -3.02 14.10 -4.22
N TYR A 79 -2.57 13.51 -3.15
CA TYR A 79 -1.21 13.67 -2.71
C TYR A 79 -0.27 12.92 -3.67
N ASP A 80 0.63 13.66 -4.29
CA ASP A 80 1.58 13.10 -5.24
C ASP A 80 2.98 13.17 -4.64
N TYR A 81 3.45 12.04 -4.15
CA TYR A 81 4.78 11.93 -3.56
C TYR A 81 5.89 12.30 -4.53
N LYS A 82 5.70 11.96 -5.81
CA LYS A 82 6.74 12.17 -6.82
C LYS A 82 6.85 13.64 -7.20
N ALA A 83 5.72 14.30 -7.40
CA ALA A 83 5.70 15.69 -7.81
C ALA A 83 6.06 16.64 -6.68
N ALA A 84 5.71 16.29 -5.44
CA ALA A 84 5.92 17.17 -4.29
C ALA A 84 7.29 17.04 -3.64
N GLY A 85 8.18 16.22 -4.20
CA GLY A 85 9.41 15.92 -3.50
C GLY A 85 9.13 14.97 -2.38
N ARG A 86 9.05 13.71 -2.70
CA ARG A 86 8.62 12.65 -1.80
C ARG A 86 9.16 12.75 -0.38
N GLN A 87 10.48 12.91 -0.24
CA GLN A 87 11.11 12.91 1.07
C GLN A 87 10.69 14.11 1.91
N SER A 88 10.64 15.28 1.29
CA SER A 88 10.28 16.49 2.00
C SER A 88 8.89 16.39 2.61
N ALA A 89 7.93 15.88 1.85
CA ALA A 89 6.57 15.73 2.32
C ALA A 89 6.45 14.69 3.43
N ARG A 90 7.17 13.58 3.30
CA ARG A 90 7.18 12.53 4.33
C ARG A 90 7.76 13.05 5.63
N VAL A 91 8.88 13.77 5.54
CA VAL A 91 9.52 14.34 6.72
C VAL A 91 8.59 15.31 7.44
N LYS A 92 7.93 16.17 6.68
CA LYS A 92 6.98 17.12 7.27
C LYS A 92 5.83 16.43 7.99
N ARG A 93 5.30 15.38 7.41
CA ARG A 93 4.21 14.62 8.04
C ARG A 93 4.65 13.92 9.30
N LEU A 94 5.81 13.32 9.27
CA LEU A 94 6.38 12.67 10.44
C LEU A 94 6.66 13.69 11.54
N GLN A 95 7.19 14.85 11.17
CA GLN A 95 7.45 15.92 12.13
C GLN A 95 6.17 16.39 12.80
N ALA A 96 5.13 16.62 12.02
CA ALA A 96 3.85 17.05 12.56
C ALA A 96 3.25 16.01 13.50
N TYR A 97 3.39 14.74 13.16
CA TYR A 97 2.92 13.65 13.99
C TYR A 97 3.69 13.59 15.32
N HIS A 98 5.01 13.73 15.25
CA HIS A 98 5.88 13.76 16.42
C HIS A 98 5.51 14.92 17.34
N ASP A 99 5.31 16.10 16.77
CA ASP A 99 4.95 17.29 17.55
C ASP A 99 3.65 17.09 18.30
N ARG A 100 2.67 16.46 17.67
CA ARG A 100 1.39 16.15 18.31
C ARG A 100 1.56 15.17 19.46
N LEU A 101 2.39 14.16 19.28
CA LEU A 101 2.65 13.19 20.33
C LEU A 101 3.34 13.85 21.55
N LEU A 102 4.28 14.74 21.29
CA LEU A 102 4.98 15.44 22.37
C LEU A 102 4.03 16.36 23.13
N GLU A 103 3.15 17.07 22.45
CA GLU A 103 2.14 17.88 23.10
C GLU A 103 1.23 17.04 24.00
N HIS A 104 0.85 15.86 23.53
CA HIS A 104 0.02 14.96 24.29
C HIS A 104 0.73 14.46 25.56
N LYS A 105 2.02 14.18 25.45
CA LYS A 105 2.79 13.72 26.59
C LYS A 105 3.08 14.83 27.60
N ALA A 106 3.20 16.07 27.13
CA ALA A 106 3.49 17.20 27.97
C ALA A 106 2.26 17.65 28.77
N ALA A 107 1.09 17.29 28.31
CA ALA A 107 -0.14 17.59 29.02
C ALA A 107 -0.38 16.57 30.13
#